data_0513b7f51f683ed60ae251c3fa7ab89a
#
_entry.id   0513b7f51f683ed60ae251c3fa7ab89a
#
_cell.length_a   1.000
_cell.length_b   1.000
_cell.length_c   1.000
_cell.angle_alpha   90.00
_cell.angle_beta   90.00
_cell.angle_gamma   90.00
#
_symmetry.space_group_name_H-M   'P 1'
#
loop_
_entity.id
_entity.type
_entity.pdbx_description
1 polymer ?
#
loop_
_entity_poly.entity_id
_entity_poly.type
_entity_poly.pdbx_seq_one_letter_code
_entity_poly.pdbx_strand_id
1 'polypeptide(L)'
;MLIIPIQNKPDWRRPPLVCFALIAINLLVFMLYQSGDEARWQRAEEFYFATELPAREESRFYEYVNQERPEWRSQAQGAGEEFIYEQLLWSREFHQWLMPQLQSEGETRWLAERREFAQLRDRLFSFAYGLTPSDPTLKGVVGHMFLHGSWEHLLGNMIFLLLFGLSVELALGARWFIGLYLLGGLAAGAMHCVVEAGSLVPVIGASGAVSAVMGMFVAVYGVRRLRFFYTLGFAFGEFSAPALLVLPLWLGKEVFGYFFGSDNIAYWAHFGGLVAGFAATALLIRLRPAEALQVEEDLPPSPEQLALARIESLQNHGKLLEAGQAAAAAARQHPGSLALIEKSIELSALAPDGEAHHRACLALFALAKSPEQDFAPVAQGVRDYLGRTSAPRALTVKTCLLLAQRAGQEKDWALVEDLLGRLVARQQRHPLMGRLAQALVNHYRRSGEEEKARRALALAEAARPAAAAV
;
A
#
# COMPACT_ATOMS: atom_id res chain seq x y z
N MET A 1 -18.86 12.08 1.02
CA MET A 1 -17.81 11.96 2.07
C MET A 1 -16.84 10.85 1.69
N LEU A 2 -15.54 11.15 1.65
CA LEU A 2 -14.49 10.20 1.36
C LEU A 2 -13.55 10.14 2.57
N ILE A 3 -13.19 8.95 3.04
CA ILE A 3 -12.20 8.71 4.09
C ILE A 3 -11.25 7.63 3.58
N ILE A 4 -9.99 7.97 3.41
CA ILE A 4 -8.95 7.06 2.91
C ILE A 4 -7.72 7.07 3.83
N PRO A 5 -7.06 5.91 4.05
CA PRO A 5 -5.85 5.85 4.85
C PRO A 5 -4.68 6.48 4.11
N ILE A 6 -3.84 7.22 4.85
CA ILE A 6 -2.56 7.70 4.37
C ILE A 6 -1.54 6.60 4.68
N GLN A 7 -1.09 5.92 3.64
CA GLN A 7 -0.20 4.77 3.78
C GLN A 7 1.28 5.18 3.82
N ASN A 8 2.08 4.38 4.53
CA ASN A 8 3.53 4.41 4.41
C ASN A 8 3.97 3.80 3.07
N LYS A 9 5.21 4.08 2.65
CA LYS A 9 5.75 3.58 1.38
C LYS A 9 5.68 2.05 1.33
N PRO A 10 5.18 1.45 0.21
CA PRO A 10 5.12 0.00 0.08
C PRO A 10 6.53 -0.61 0.06
N ASP A 11 6.70 -1.76 0.72
CA ASP A 11 7.94 -2.55 0.61
C ASP A 11 7.97 -3.28 -0.74
N TRP A 12 8.75 -2.74 -1.68
CA TRP A 12 8.94 -3.32 -3.00
C TRP A 12 9.74 -4.64 -3.04
N ARG A 13 10.24 -5.10 -1.90
CA ARG A 13 10.87 -6.44 -1.81
C ARG A 13 9.84 -7.56 -1.84
N ARG A 14 8.57 -7.24 -1.51
CA ARG A 14 7.43 -8.15 -1.56
C ARG A 14 6.26 -7.48 -2.29
N PRO A 15 6.32 -7.38 -3.63
CA PRO A 15 5.29 -6.67 -4.38
C PRO A 15 3.93 -7.37 -4.25
N PRO A 16 2.82 -6.63 -4.07
CA PRO A 16 1.48 -7.16 -3.98
C PRO A 16 0.94 -7.52 -5.37
N LEU A 17 1.37 -8.67 -5.87
CA LEU A 17 1.13 -9.09 -7.26
C LEU A 17 -0.34 -9.41 -7.55
N VAL A 18 -1.10 -9.91 -6.55
CA VAL A 18 -2.52 -10.23 -6.73
C VAL A 18 -3.35 -8.97 -6.88
N CYS A 19 -3.08 -7.93 -6.09
CA CYS A 19 -3.73 -6.64 -6.23
C CYS A 19 -3.52 -6.05 -7.64
N PHE A 20 -2.27 -6.04 -8.12
CA PHE A 20 -1.97 -5.58 -9.49
C PHE A 20 -2.60 -6.47 -10.55
N ALA A 21 -2.65 -7.79 -10.36
CA ALA A 21 -3.30 -8.71 -11.30
C ALA A 21 -4.81 -8.45 -11.37
N LEU A 22 -5.48 -8.24 -10.23
CA LEU A 22 -6.91 -7.89 -10.19
C LEU A 22 -7.18 -6.57 -10.90
N ILE A 23 -6.36 -5.54 -10.68
CA ILE A 23 -6.47 -4.27 -11.41
C ILE A 23 -6.30 -4.50 -12.92
N ALA A 24 -5.28 -5.23 -13.33
CA ALA A 24 -5.04 -5.52 -14.74
C ALA A 24 -6.20 -6.31 -15.39
N ILE A 25 -6.75 -7.31 -14.69
CA ILE A 25 -7.91 -8.09 -15.17
C ILE A 25 -9.12 -7.17 -15.39
N ASN A 26 -9.47 -6.33 -14.42
CA ASN A 26 -10.59 -5.40 -14.55
C ASN A 26 -10.41 -4.42 -15.73
N LEU A 27 -9.20 -3.86 -15.88
CA LEU A 27 -8.86 -2.98 -17.01
C LEU A 27 -8.99 -3.72 -18.35
N LEU A 28 -8.46 -4.95 -18.44
CA LEU A 28 -8.54 -5.75 -19.67
C LEU A 28 -9.97 -6.16 -20.00
N VAL A 29 -10.76 -6.59 -19.01
CA VAL A 29 -12.18 -6.94 -19.22
C VAL A 29 -12.95 -5.73 -19.75
N PHE A 30 -12.78 -4.57 -19.13
CA PHE A 30 -13.45 -3.36 -19.57
C PHE A 30 -13.04 -2.94 -20.99
N MET A 31 -11.73 -2.86 -21.26
CA MET A 31 -11.23 -2.42 -22.57
C MET A 31 -11.56 -3.38 -23.70
N LEU A 32 -11.46 -4.69 -23.47
CA LEU A 32 -11.62 -5.68 -24.56
C LEU A 32 -13.08 -6.08 -24.80
N TYR A 33 -13.93 -6.03 -23.78
CA TYR A 33 -15.29 -6.59 -23.88
C TYR A 33 -16.39 -5.56 -23.63
N GLN A 34 -16.23 -4.62 -22.70
CA GLN A 34 -17.30 -3.70 -22.30
C GLN A 34 -17.25 -2.33 -22.97
N SER A 35 -16.12 -1.91 -23.53
CA SER A 35 -15.97 -0.59 -24.16
C SER A 35 -16.98 -0.31 -25.29
N GLY A 36 -17.63 -1.35 -25.82
CA GLY A 36 -18.68 -1.23 -26.82
C GLY A 36 -20.11 -1.38 -26.30
N ASP A 37 -20.32 -1.60 -25.00
CA ASP A 37 -21.66 -1.88 -24.44
C ASP A 37 -22.60 -0.68 -24.59
N GLU A 38 -22.12 0.55 -24.39
CA GLU A 38 -22.90 1.75 -24.61
C GLU A 38 -23.47 1.83 -26.03
N ALA A 39 -22.63 1.62 -27.04
CA ALA A 39 -23.08 1.64 -28.44
C ALA A 39 -23.97 0.43 -28.81
N ARG A 40 -23.85 -0.69 -28.08
CA ARG A 40 -24.77 -1.84 -28.23
C ARG A 40 -26.11 -1.53 -27.59
N TRP A 41 -26.12 -0.89 -26.42
CA TRP A 41 -27.34 -0.48 -25.75
C TRP A 41 -28.10 0.54 -26.57
N GLN A 42 -27.47 1.60 -27.02
CA GLN A 42 -28.10 2.61 -27.89
C GLN A 42 -28.78 1.96 -29.11
N ARG A 43 -28.13 1.02 -29.76
CA ARG A 43 -28.72 0.28 -30.89
C ARG A 43 -29.93 -0.58 -30.51
N ALA A 44 -29.89 -1.22 -29.35
CA ALA A 44 -31.02 -2.02 -28.85
C ALA A 44 -32.20 -1.12 -28.50
N GLU A 45 -31.93 0.01 -27.85
CA GLU A 45 -32.91 1.01 -27.47
C GLU A 45 -33.53 1.70 -28.68
N GLU A 46 -32.72 2.17 -29.64
CA GLU A 46 -33.20 2.72 -30.92
C GLU A 46 -34.09 1.73 -31.68
N PHE A 47 -33.69 0.46 -31.72
CA PHE A 47 -34.50 -0.58 -32.34
C PHE A 47 -35.87 -0.73 -31.62
N TYR A 48 -35.87 -0.79 -30.29
CA TYR A 48 -37.06 -0.95 -29.47
C TYR A 48 -38.07 0.17 -29.74
N PHE A 49 -37.63 1.42 -29.67
CA PHE A 49 -38.50 2.61 -29.88
C PHE A 49 -38.83 2.89 -31.34
N ALA A 50 -38.09 2.35 -32.31
CA ALA A 50 -38.40 2.46 -33.71
C ALA A 50 -39.50 1.46 -34.17
N THR A 51 -39.82 0.47 -33.35
CA THR A 51 -40.84 -0.54 -33.61
C THR A 51 -42.17 -0.18 -32.88
N GLU A 52 -43.20 -1.01 -33.08
CA GLU A 52 -44.46 -0.91 -32.35
C GLU A 52 -44.39 -1.62 -30.96
N LEU A 53 -43.22 -2.17 -30.57
CA LEU A 53 -43.07 -2.91 -29.31
C LEU A 53 -43.53 -2.10 -28.07
N PRO A 54 -43.09 -0.84 -27.85
CA PRO A 54 -43.48 -0.09 -26.65
C PRO A 54 -44.99 -0.03 -26.47
N ALA A 55 -45.72 0.41 -27.50
CA ALA A 55 -47.16 0.61 -27.42
C ALA A 55 -47.95 -0.69 -27.23
N ARG A 56 -47.46 -1.81 -27.88
CA ARG A 56 -48.10 -3.11 -27.78
C ARG A 56 -47.82 -3.78 -26.44
N GLU A 57 -46.58 -3.72 -26.00
CA GLU A 57 -46.15 -4.36 -24.77
C GLU A 57 -46.67 -3.66 -23.53
N GLU A 58 -46.82 -2.33 -23.52
CA GLU A 58 -47.40 -1.59 -22.42
C GLU A 58 -48.82 -2.08 -22.06
N SER A 59 -49.68 -2.27 -23.04
CA SER A 59 -51.03 -2.79 -22.80
C SER A 59 -51.00 -4.22 -22.22
N ARG A 60 -50.12 -5.09 -22.71
CA ARG A 60 -49.93 -6.46 -22.19
C ARG A 60 -49.27 -6.49 -20.81
N PHE A 61 -48.44 -5.48 -20.49
CA PHE A 61 -47.85 -5.36 -19.17
C PHE A 61 -48.91 -5.06 -18.11
N TYR A 62 -49.90 -4.23 -18.39
CA TYR A 62 -51.02 -4.03 -17.48
C TYR A 62 -51.88 -5.30 -17.30
N GLU A 63 -52.02 -6.11 -18.34
CA GLU A 63 -52.69 -7.41 -18.23
C GLU A 63 -51.88 -8.36 -17.33
N TYR A 64 -50.57 -8.43 -17.54
CA TYR A 64 -49.64 -9.23 -16.73
C TYR A 64 -49.66 -8.81 -15.24
N VAL A 65 -49.58 -7.51 -14.97
CA VAL A 65 -49.69 -6.97 -13.61
C VAL A 65 -51.00 -7.35 -12.95
N ASN A 66 -52.10 -7.33 -13.67
CA ASN A 66 -53.41 -7.67 -13.12
C ASN A 66 -53.54 -9.17 -12.84
N GLN A 67 -52.91 -10.03 -13.63
CA GLN A 67 -53.04 -11.49 -13.53
C GLN A 67 -51.99 -12.08 -12.60
N GLU A 68 -50.74 -11.72 -12.76
CA GLU A 68 -49.56 -12.40 -12.14
C GLU A 68 -48.92 -11.58 -11.02
N ARG A 69 -49.04 -10.23 -11.07
CA ARG A 69 -48.33 -9.31 -10.15
C ARG A 69 -49.22 -8.22 -9.59
N PRO A 70 -50.38 -8.56 -8.93
CA PRO A 70 -51.34 -7.56 -8.44
C PRO A 70 -50.70 -6.57 -7.44
N GLU A 71 -49.63 -6.91 -6.77
CA GLU A 71 -48.86 -6.04 -5.88
C GLU A 71 -48.20 -4.87 -6.62
N TRP A 72 -47.95 -5.00 -7.93
CA TRP A 72 -47.35 -3.91 -8.75
C TRP A 72 -48.35 -2.92 -9.28
N ARG A 73 -49.66 -3.09 -9.05
CA ARG A 73 -50.70 -2.19 -9.57
C ARG A 73 -50.49 -0.76 -9.13
N SER A 74 -50.14 -0.53 -7.88
CA SER A 74 -49.91 0.84 -7.36
C SER A 74 -48.67 1.49 -7.99
N GLN A 75 -47.65 0.69 -8.25
CA GLN A 75 -46.42 1.16 -8.91
C GLN A 75 -46.67 1.44 -10.40
N ALA A 76 -47.33 0.52 -11.10
CA ALA A 76 -47.68 0.73 -12.51
C ALA A 76 -48.60 1.92 -12.77
N GLN A 77 -49.45 2.30 -11.78
CA GLN A 77 -50.35 3.44 -11.89
C GLN A 77 -49.73 4.74 -11.35
N GLY A 78 -48.75 4.67 -10.46
CA GLY A 78 -48.25 5.84 -9.72
C GLY A 78 -46.78 6.21 -10.00
N ALA A 79 -45.97 5.31 -10.46
CA ALA A 79 -44.51 5.53 -10.64
C ALA A 79 -44.13 6.11 -12.01
N GLY A 80 -45.11 6.39 -12.91
CA GLY A 80 -44.85 6.94 -14.22
C GLY A 80 -44.27 5.95 -15.25
N GLU A 81 -43.95 6.46 -16.42
CA GLU A 81 -43.50 5.71 -17.58
C GLU A 81 -42.18 4.92 -17.31
N GLU A 82 -41.34 5.44 -16.43
CA GLU A 82 -40.01 4.88 -16.15
C GLU A 82 -40.08 3.43 -15.59
N PHE A 83 -40.92 3.17 -14.60
CA PHE A 83 -41.13 1.81 -14.06
C PHE A 83 -41.65 0.86 -15.15
N ILE A 84 -42.60 1.29 -15.95
CA ILE A 84 -43.17 0.45 -17.02
C ILE A 84 -42.11 0.13 -18.04
N TYR A 85 -41.35 1.09 -18.53
CA TYR A 85 -40.28 0.86 -19.51
C TYR A 85 -39.17 -0.02 -18.96
N GLU A 86 -38.80 0.14 -17.69
CA GLU A 86 -37.84 -0.77 -17.06
C GLU A 86 -38.34 -2.23 -17.13
N GLN A 87 -39.60 -2.48 -16.81
CA GLN A 87 -40.18 -3.82 -16.88
C GLN A 87 -40.25 -4.34 -18.32
N LEU A 88 -40.67 -3.52 -19.27
CA LEU A 88 -40.76 -3.88 -20.69
C LEU A 88 -39.38 -4.23 -21.29
N LEU A 89 -38.35 -3.52 -20.91
CA LEU A 89 -36.98 -3.75 -21.43
C LEU A 89 -36.27 -4.91 -20.76
N TRP A 90 -36.42 -5.08 -19.44
CA TRP A 90 -35.57 -5.93 -18.63
C TRP A 90 -36.25 -7.15 -18.04
N SER A 91 -37.58 -7.15 -17.83
CA SER A 91 -38.28 -8.25 -17.14
C SER A 91 -38.27 -9.55 -17.95
N ARG A 92 -37.50 -10.54 -17.49
CA ARG A 92 -37.56 -11.90 -18.05
C ARG A 92 -38.88 -12.58 -17.76
N GLU A 93 -39.46 -12.35 -16.58
CA GLU A 93 -40.73 -12.96 -16.19
C GLU A 93 -41.88 -12.45 -17.07
N PHE A 94 -41.96 -11.14 -17.29
CA PHE A 94 -42.94 -10.59 -18.23
C PHE A 94 -42.78 -11.17 -19.63
N HIS A 95 -41.56 -11.29 -20.13
CA HIS A 95 -41.32 -11.85 -21.48
C HIS A 95 -41.63 -13.34 -21.54
N GLN A 96 -41.34 -14.12 -20.47
CA GLN A 96 -41.71 -15.54 -20.40
C GLN A 96 -43.23 -15.73 -20.38
N TRP A 97 -43.98 -14.84 -19.76
CA TRP A 97 -45.43 -14.81 -19.77
C TRP A 97 -45.99 -14.39 -21.14
N LEU A 98 -45.43 -13.36 -21.77
CA LEU A 98 -45.89 -12.79 -23.03
C LEU A 98 -45.62 -13.68 -24.23
N MET A 99 -44.46 -14.29 -24.36
CA MET A 99 -44.03 -15.01 -25.56
C MET A 99 -44.96 -16.17 -25.97
N PRO A 100 -45.46 -17.05 -25.07
CA PRO A 100 -46.41 -18.12 -25.43
C PRO A 100 -47.73 -17.56 -25.92
N GLN A 101 -48.21 -16.43 -25.40
CA GLN A 101 -49.47 -15.80 -25.80
C GLN A 101 -49.36 -15.27 -27.23
N LEU A 102 -48.31 -14.52 -27.54
CA LEU A 102 -48.05 -14.03 -28.89
C LEU A 102 -47.94 -15.18 -29.90
N GLN A 103 -47.39 -16.30 -29.49
CA GLN A 103 -47.29 -17.49 -30.36
C GLN A 103 -48.67 -18.10 -30.64
N SER A 104 -49.54 -18.19 -29.60
CA SER A 104 -50.89 -18.74 -29.74
C SER A 104 -51.82 -17.82 -30.55
N GLU A 105 -51.63 -16.53 -30.46
CA GLU A 105 -52.36 -15.52 -31.20
C GLU A 105 -51.90 -15.35 -32.66
N GLY A 106 -50.77 -15.94 -33.02
CA GLY A 106 -50.22 -15.88 -34.38
C GLY A 106 -49.50 -14.54 -34.67
N GLU A 107 -49.10 -13.80 -33.69
CA GLU A 107 -48.46 -12.50 -33.79
C GLU A 107 -46.99 -12.61 -34.26
N THR A 108 -46.82 -13.11 -35.48
CA THR A 108 -45.50 -13.47 -36.03
C THR A 108 -44.53 -12.30 -36.13
N ARG A 109 -45.04 -11.10 -36.52
CA ARG A 109 -44.20 -9.89 -36.61
C ARG A 109 -43.74 -9.42 -35.24
N TRP A 110 -44.64 -9.35 -34.27
CA TRP A 110 -44.30 -8.95 -32.89
C TRP A 110 -43.28 -9.91 -32.28
N LEU A 111 -43.48 -11.22 -32.44
CA LEU A 111 -42.54 -12.24 -32.02
C LEU A 111 -41.15 -12.07 -32.66
N ALA A 112 -41.08 -11.68 -33.91
CA ALA A 112 -39.80 -11.46 -34.62
C ALA A 112 -39.09 -10.22 -34.07
N GLU A 113 -39.81 -9.10 -33.98
CA GLU A 113 -39.29 -7.83 -33.44
C GLU A 113 -38.81 -8.01 -31.98
N ARG A 114 -39.57 -8.71 -31.14
CA ARG A 114 -39.18 -8.98 -29.75
C ARG A 114 -37.95 -9.87 -29.65
N ARG A 115 -37.83 -10.90 -30.46
CA ARG A 115 -36.63 -11.76 -30.52
C ARG A 115 -35.40 -10.97 -30.97
N GLU A 116 -35.56 -10.10 -31.95
CA GLU A 116 -34.47 -9.26 -32.43
C GLU A 116 -33.97 -8.31 -31.33
N PHE A 117 -34.90 -7.64 -30.65
CA PHE A 117 -34.55 -6.81 -29.47
C PHE A 117 -33.80 -7.64 -28.39
N ALA A 118 -34.32 -8.82 -28.06
CA ALA A 118 -33.67 -9.69 -27.07
C ALA A 118 -32.25 -10.09 -27.52
N GLN A 119 -32.03 -10.38 -28.80
CA GLN A 119 -30.69 -10.68 -29.31
C GLN A 119 -29.75 -9.48 -29.28
N LEU A 120 -30.25 -8.25 -29.51
CA LEU A 120 -29.45 -7.04 -29.38
C LEU A 120 -29.05 -6.78 -27.91
N ARG A 121 -30.00 -6.90 -26.99
CA ARG A 121 -29.80 -6.74 -25.55
C ARG A 121 -28.85 -7.80 -24.99
N ASP A 122 -29.01 -9.05 -25.35
CA ASP A 122 -28.23 -10.17 -24.83
C ASP A 122 -26.75 -10.15 -25.31
N ARG A 123 -26.42 -9.27 -26.28
CA ARG A 123 -25.04 -8.99 -26.71
C ARG A 123 -24.30 -8.01 -25.78
N LEU A 124 -25.01 -7.34 -24.87
CA LEU A 124 -24.38 -6.52 -23.86
C LEU A 124 -23.65 -7.40 -22.85
N PHE A 125 -22.37 -7.14 -22.66
CA PHE A 125 -21.57 -7.89 -21.71
C PHE A 125 -22.05 -7.68 -20.27
N SER A 126 -22.46 -6.45 -19.97
CA SER A 126 -23.04 -6.07 -18.69
C SER A 126 -24.32 -6.86 -18.37
N PHE A 127 -25.15 -7.15 -19.38
CA PHE A 127 -26.35 -7.95 -19.21
C PHE A 127 -26.07 -9.46 -19.15
N ALA A 128 -25.16 -9.95 -19.98
CA ALA A 128 -24.84 -11.38 -20.06
C ALA A 128 -24.10 -11.92 -18.83
N TYR A 129 -23.29 -11.08 -18.17
CA TYR A 129 -22.40 -11.45 -17.05
C TYR A 129 -22.61 -10.61 -15.79
N GLY A 130 -23.52 -9.64 -15.77
CA GLY A 130 -23.96 -8.93 -14.57
C GLY A 130 -24.83 -9.81 -13.68
N LEU A 131 -24.91 -9.47 -12.41
CA LEU A 131 -25.73 -10.16 -11.41
C LEU A 131 -27.14 -9.55 -11.40
N THR A 132 -28.11 -10.25 -11.94
CA THR A 132 -29.54 -9.86 -11.88
C THR A 132 -30.16 -10.46 -10.62
N PRO A 133 -30.59 -9.68 -9.64
CA PRO A 133 -31.12 -10.22 -8.39
C PRO A 133 -32.36 -11.11 -8.52
N SER A 134 -33.26 -10.80 -9.44
CA SER A 134 -34.47 -11.61 -9.70
C SER A 134 -34.17 -12.95 -10.40
N ASP A 135 -33.01 -13.07 -11.09
CA ASP A 135 -32.59 -14.28 -11.81
C ASP A 135 -31.07 -14.45 -11.75
N PRO A 136 -30.52 -14.80 -10.57
CA PRO A 136 -29.08 -14.90 -10.38
C PRO A 136 -28.51 -16.13 -11.09
N THR A 137 -27.72 -15.89 -12.14
CA THR A 137 -26.98 -16.94 -12.85
C THR A 137 -25.58 -17.13 -12.29
N LEU A 138 -25.00 -18.33 -12.46
CA LEU A 138 -23.61 -18.57 -12.01
C LEU A 138 -22.61 -17.63 -12.71
N LYS A 139 -22.84 -17.30 -13.97
CA LYS A 139 -22.03 -16.33 -14.72
C LYS A 139 -22.13 -14.93 -14.12
N GLY A 140 -23.34 -14.50 -13.73
CA GLY A 140 -23.60 -13.23 -13.10
C GLY A 140 -22.99 -13.14 -11.70
N VAL A 141 -23.13 -14.21 -10.89
CA VAL A 141 -22.58 -14.28 -9.52
C VAL A 141 -21.06 -14.08 -9.49
N VAL A 142 -20.33 -14.54 -10.50
CA VAL A 142 -18.86 -14.34 -10.58
C VAL A 142 -18.52 -13.14 -11.46
N GLY A 143 -19.21 -12.97 -12.59
CA GLY A 143 -18.87 -11.97 -13.59
C GLY A 143 -19.03 -10.54 -13.11
N HIS A 144 -20.07 -10.25 -12.33
CA HIS A 144 -20.38 -8.89 -11.87
C HIS A 144 -19.18 -8.19 -11.19
N MET A 145 -18.33 -8.95 -10.49
CA MET A 145 -17.15 -8.42 -9.79
C MET A 145 -16.07 -7.85 -10.70
N PHE A 146 -16.15 -8.09 -12.03
CA PHE A 146 -15.14 -7.69 -13.01
C PHE A 146 -15.69 -6.73 -14.08
N LEU A 147 -16.97 -6.40 -14.01
CA LEU A 147 -17.64 -5.54 -14.97
C LEU A 147 -17.81 -4.11 -14.44
N HIS A 148 -17.82 -3.13 -15.34
CA HIS A 148 -17.97 -1.72 -14.97
C HIS A 148 -18.83 -0.97 -15.98
N GLY A 149 -19.68 -0.06 -15.51
CA GLY A 149 -20.58 0.69 -16.38
C GLY A 149 -19.92 1.87 -17.10
N SER A 150 -18.86 2.44 -16.53
CA SER A 150 -18.14 3.59 -17.10
C SER A 150 -16.69 3.61 -16.71
N TRP A 151 -15.91 4.48 -17.35
CA TRP A 151 -14.50 4.72 -17.00
C TRP A 151 -14.34 5.26 -15.58
N GLU A 152 -15.22 6.15 -15.14
CA GLU A 152 -15.20 6.72 -13.79
C GLU A 152 -15.45 5.64 -12.75
N HIS A 153 -16.41 4.75 -13.02
CA HIS A 153 -16.73 3.60 -12.17
C HIS A 153 -15.54 2.64 -12.05
N LEU A 154 -14.91 2.31 -13.18
CA LEU A 154 -13.71 1.46 -13.21
C LEU A 154 -12.55 2.11 -12.43
N LEU A 155 -12.21 3.35 -12.78
CA LEU A 155 -11.08 4.05 -12.14
C LEU A 155 -11.28 4.23 -10.65
N GLY A 156 -12.49 4.57 -10.22
CA GLY A 156 -12.85 4.64 -8.81
C GLY A 156 -12.55 3.33 -8.08
N ASN A 157 -13.05 2.20 -8.61
CA ASN A 157 -12.78 0.89 -8.03
C ASN A 157 -11.28 0.54 -8.01
N MET A 158 -10.54 0.82 -9.08
CA MET A 158 -9.11 0.51 -9.15
C MET A 158 -8.28 1.36 -8.17
N ILE A 159 -8.63 2.63 -7.99
CA ILE A 159 -8.00 3.49 -6.99
C ILE A 159 -8.24 2.96 -5.57
N PHE A 160 -9.48 2.60 -5.23
CA PHE A 160 -9.78 2.04 -3.92
C PHE A 160 -9.11 0.67 -3.71
N LEU A 161 -9.12 -0.19 -4.73
CA LEU A 161 -8.42 -1.47 -4.68
C LEU A 161 -6.92 -1.28 -4.47
N LEU A 162 -6.30 -0.30 -5.13
CA LEU A 162 -4.89 0.05 -4.93
C LEU A 162 -4.64 0.55 -3.51
N LEU A 163 -5.44 1.52 -3.03
CA LEU A 163 -5.25 2.16 -1.72
C LEU A 163 -5.37 1.17 -0.55
N PHE A 164 -6.33 0.26 -0.60
CA PHE A 164 -6.57 -0.69 0.48
C PHE A 164 -5.92 -2.04 0.23
N GLY A 165 -5.98 -2.51 -1.02
CA GLY A 165 -5.54 -3.84 -1.41
C GLY A 165 -4.04 -4.06 -1.22
N LEU A 166 -3.20 -3.06 -1.51
CA LEU A 166 -1.75 -3.14 -1.28
C LEU A 166 -1.45 -3.51 0.18
N SER A 167 -2.01 -2.75 1.12
CA SER A 167 -1.76 -2.96 2.55
C SER A 167 -2.31 -4.29 3.05
N VAL A 168 -3.50 -4.68 2.56
CA VAL A 168 -4.16 -5.92 2.98
C VAL A 168 -3.42 -7.14 2.41
N GLU A 169 -3.00 -7.11 1.15
CA GLU A 169 -2.23 -8.21 0.55
C GLU A 169 -0.88 -8.39 1.24
N LEU A 170 -0.16 -7.30 1.53
CA LEU A 170 1.11 -7.36 2.26
C LEU A 170 0.93 -7.92 3.67
N ALA A 171 -0.18 -7.59 4.33
CA ALA A 171 -0.47 -8.07 5.67
C ALA A 171 -0.90 -9.54 5.74
N LEU A 172 -1.78 -9.98 4.83
CA LEU A 172 -2.38 -11.33 4.85
C LEU A 172 -1.66 -12.34 3.96
N GLY A 173 -0.87 -11.83 2.99
CA GLY A 173 -0.28 -12.63 1.92
C GLY A 173 -1.28 -12.92 0.78
N ALA A 174 -0.73 -13.16 -0.42
CA ALA A 174 -1.46 -13.26 -1.69
C ALA A 174 -2.61 -14.30 -1.65
N ARG A 175 -2.38 -15.49 -1.09
CA ARG A 175 -3.38 -16.58 -1.03
C ARG A 175 -4.64 -16.22 -0.25
N TRP A 176 -4.46 -15.57 0.90
CA TRP A 176 -5.58 -15.15 1.74
C TRP A 176 -6.28 -13.93 1.16
N PHE A 177 -5.50 -13.00 0.61
CA PHE A 177 -6.04 -11.81 -0.04
C PHE A 177 -7.00 -12.17 -1.18
N ILE A 178 -6.57 -13.03 -2.13
CA ILE A 178 -7.44 -13.41 -3.26
C ILE A 178 -8.67 -14.21 -2.79
N GLY A 179 -8.49 -15.14 -1.85
CA GLY A 179 -9.60 -15.93 -1.32
C GLY A 179 -10.66 -15.07 -0.64
N LEU A 180 -10.25 -14.11 0.19
CA LEU A 180 -11.13 -13.18 0.88
C LEU A 180 -11.74 -12.13 -0.06
N TYR A 181 -11.01 -11.69 -1.08
CA TYR A 181 -11.54 -10.81 -2.13
C TYR A 181 -12.72 -11.46 -2.85
N LEU A 182 -12.55 -12.70 -3.31
CA LEU A 182 -13.60 -13.43 -4.01
C LEU A 182 -14.78 -13.76 -3.09
N LEU A 183 -14.51 -14.24 -1.87
CA LEU A 183 -15.55 -14.51 -0.88
C LEU A 183 -16.35 -13.24 -0.52
N GLY A 184 -15.65 -12.14 -0.35
CA GLY A 184 -16.26 -10.84 -0.06
C GLY A 184 -17.14 -10.33 -1.20
N GLY A 185 -16.68 -10.47 -2.45
CA GLY A 185 -17.49 -10.13 -3.62
C GLY A 185 -18.74 -11.01 -3.79
N LEU A 186 -18.61 -12.32 -3.54
CA LEU A 186 -19.77 -13.24 -3.52
C LEU A 186 -20.77 -12.87 -2.42
N ALA A 187 -20.29 -12.56 -1.22
CA ALA A 187 -21.16 -12.15 -0.11
C ALA A 187 -21.84 -10.80 -0.38
N ALA A 188 -21.14 -9.87 -1.03
CA ALA A 188 -21.69 -8.59 -1.47
C ALA A 188 -22.84 -8.77 -2.47
N GLY A 189 -22.64 -9.60 -3.49
CA GLY A 189 -23.67 -9.94 -4.45
C GLY A 189 -24.86 -10.65 -3.81
N ALA A 190 -24.61 -11.59 -2.91
CA ALA A 190 -25.65 -12.31 -2.18
C ALA A 190 -26.50 -11.36 -1.30
N MET A 191 -25.87 -10.43 -0.57
CA MET A 191 -26.59 -9.42 0.23
C MET A 191 -27.48 -8.55 -0.65
N HIS A 192 -26.98 -8.09 -1.79
CA HIS A 192 -27.76 -7.31 -2.72
C HIS A 192 -28.95 -8.10 -3.26
N CYS A 193 -28.77 -9.37 -3.69
CA CYS A 193 -29.86 -10.22 -4.14
C CYS A 193 -30.93 -10.49 -3.07
N VAL A 194 -30.54 -10.55 -1.79
CA VAL A 194 -31.50 -10.74 -0.70
C VAL A 194 -32.37 -9.50 -0.48
N VAL A 195 -31.78 -8.31 -0.56
CA VAL A 195 -32.52 -7.06 -0.30
C VAL A 195 -33.29 -6.61 -1.54
N GLU A 196 -32.70 -6.75 -2.72
CA GLU A 196 -33.26 -6.30 -4.00
C GLU A 196 -33.77 -7.49 -4.83
N ALA A 197 -34.35 -8.53 -4.20
CA ALA A 197 -34.69 -9.80 -4.83
C ALA A 197 -35.57 -9.69 -6.10
N GLY A 198 -36.37 -8.62 -6.20
CA GLY A 198 -37.20 -8.34 -7.36
C GLY A 198 -36.54 -7.50 -8.46
N SER A 199 -35.33 -7.01 -8.24
CA SER A 199 -34.66 -6.12 -9.21
C SER A 199 -34.27 -6.87 -10.48
N LEU A 200 -34.58 -6.25 -11.62
CA LEU A 200 -34.29 -6.74 -12.96
C LEU A 200 -33.01 -6.16 -13.54
N VAL A 201 -32.53 -5.08 -12.91
CA VAL A 201 -31.31 -4.38 -13.33
C VAL A 201 -30.10 -5.19 -12.91
N PRO A 202 -29.23 -5.59 -13.87
CA PRO A 202 -28.02 -6.30 -13.53
C PRO A 202 -27.05 -5.40 -12.77
N VAL A 203 -26.62 -5.87 -11.59
CA VAL A 203 -25.53 -5.23 -10.83
C VAL A 203 -24.20 -5.58 -11.48
N ILE A 204 -23.35 -4.57 -11.65
CA ILE A 204 -21.99 -4.68 -12.17
C ILE A 204 -21.06 -3.82 -11.33
N GLY A 205 -19.85 -4.27 -11.09
CA GLY A 205 -18.81 -3.52 -10.40
C GLY A 205 -17.99 -4.37 -9.43
N ALA A 206 -16.69 -4.14 -9.43
CA ALA A 206 -15.81 -4.69 -8.41
C ALA A 206 -16.09 -4.12 -7.01
N SER A 207 -16.95 -3.10 -6.89
CA SER A 207 -17.12 -2.28 -5.69
C SER A 207 -17.54 -3.06 -4.45
N GLY A 208 -18.36 -4.12 -4.59
CA GLY A 208 -18.69 -5.02 -3.49
C GLY A 208 -17.47 -5.76 -2.93
N ALA A 209 -16.62 -6.30 -3.81
CA ALA A 209 -15.37 -6.94 -3.43
C ALA A 209 -14.33 -5.93 -2.91
N VAL A 210 -14.28 -4.73 -3.49
CA VAL A 210 -13.43 -3.61 -2.99
C VAL A 210 -13.90 -3.17 -1.59
N SER A 211 -15.19 -3.09 -1.36
CA SER A 211 -15.75 -2.84 -0.02
C SER A 211 -15.35 -3.95 0.97
N ALA A 212 -15.30 -5.21 0.52
CA ALA A 212 -14.77 -6.28 1.36
C ALA A 212 -13.29 -6.06 1.69
N VAL A 213 -12.46 -5.61 0.75
CA VAL A 213 -11.04 -5.24 1.01
C VAL A 213 -10.95 -4.10 2.03
N MET A 214 -11.86 -3.12 1.99
CA MET A 214 -11.93 -2.07 3.02
C MET A 214 -12.29 -2.66 4.40
N GLY A 215 -13.23 -3.61 4.46
CA GLY A 215 -13.54 -4.37 5.67
C GLY A 215 -12.35 -5.18 6.19
N MET A 216 -11.63 -5.88 5.31
CA MET A 216 -10.38 -6.60 5.63
C MET A 216 -9.35 -5.65 6.24
N PHE A 217 -9.15 -4.48 5.62
CA PHE A 217 -8.25 -3.45 6.12
C PHE A 217 -8.55 -3.08 7.57
N VAL A 218 -9.83 -2.86 7.89
CA VAL A 218 -10.24 -2.56 9.27
C VAL A 218 -9.95 -3.73 10.22
N ALA A 219 -10.18 -4.97 9.80
CA ALA A 219 -9.88 -6.15 10.62
C ALA A 219 -8.38 -6.32 10.87
N VAL A 220 -7.55 -6.08 9.85
CA VAL A 220 -6.07 -6.15 9.93
C VAL A 220 -5.50 -5.12 10.90
N TYR A 221 -5.95 -3.87 10.78
CA TYR A 221 -5.37 -2.77 11.56
C TYR A 221 -6.09 -2.51 12.89
N GLY A 222 -7.38 -2.88 13.02
CA GLY A 222 -8.14 -2.91 14.26
C GLY A 222 -8.07 -1.61 15.06
N VAL A 223 -7.54 -1.69 16.28
CA VAL A 223 -7.42 -0.55 17.20
C VAL A 223 -6.18 0.33 16.95
N ARG A 224 -5.34 -0.01 15.97
CA ARG A 224 -4.17 0.78 15.61
C ARG A 224 -4.60 2.15 15.10
N ARG A 225 -3.94 3.21 15.58
CA ARG A 225 -4.20 4.57 15.11
C ARG A 225 -3.47 4.80 13.80
N LEU A 226 -4.25 5.07 12.76
CA LEU A 226 -3.78 5.42 11.43
C LEU A 226 -4.12 6.86 11.11
N ARG A 227 -3.39 7.47 10.20
CA ARG A 227 -3.75 8.76 9.62
C ARG A 227 -4.70 8.54 8.45
N PHE A 228 -5.76 9.29 8.43
CA PHE A 228 -6.76 9.29 7.37
C PHE A 228 -6.87 10.68 6.76
N PHE A 229 -7.01 10.72 5.45
CA PHE A 229 -7.45 11.90 4.72
C PHE A 229 -8.97 11.84 4.59
N TYR A 230 -9.64 12.95 4.81
CA TYR A 230 -11.09 13.04 4.60
C TYR A 230 -11.45 14.19 3.67
N THR A 231 -12.56 14.00 2.93
CA THR A 231 -13.25 15.08 2.22
C THR A 231 -14.75 15.04 2.53
N LEU A 232 -15.32 16.20 2.83
CA LEU A 232 -16.74 16.40 3.08
C LEU A 232 -17.17 17.71 2.40
N GLY A 233 -17.66 17.62 1.15
CA GLY A 233 -17.88 18.79 0.31
C GLY A 233 -16.56 19.55 0.09
N PHE A 234 -16.52 20.81 0.48
CA PHE A 234 -15.33 21.67 0.39
C PHE A 234 -14.37 21.52 1.58
N ALA A 235 -14.77 20.85 2.66
CA ALA A 235 -13.93 20.61 3.80
C ALA A 235 -13.08 19.35 3.56
N PHE A 236 -11.76 19.48 3.71
CA PHE A 236 -10.82 18.36 3.64
C PHE A 236 -9.69 18.53 4.65
N GLY A 237 -9.09 17.44 5.03
CA GLY A 237 -8.00 17.46 6.00
C GLY A 237 -7.56 16.06 6.40
N GLU A 238 -6.71 16.01 7.41
CA GLU A 238 -6.20 14.77 7.97
C GLU A 238 -6.66 14.62 9.42
N PHE A 239 -6.92 13.38 9.83
CA PHE A 239 -7.15 13.04 11.23
C PHE A 239 -6.51 11.69 11.56
N SER A 240 -6.26 11.45 12.85
CA SER A 240 -5.72 10.18 13.32
C SER A 240 -6.74 9.48 14.20
N ALA A 241 -7.13 8.26 13.80
CA ALA A 241 -8.09 7.44 14.53
C ALA A 241 -7.71 5.96 14.47
N PRO A 242 -8.20 5.12 15.41
CA PRO A 242 -8.20 3.67 15.24
C PRO A 242 -8.95 3.28 13.96
N ALA A 243 -8.37 2.35 13.18
CA ALA A 243 -9.00 1.88 11.93
C ALA A 243 -10.43 1.36 12.18
N LEU A 244 -10.67 0.70 13.30
CA LEU A 244 -11.97 0.15 13.69
C LEU A 244 -13.09 1.20 13.76
N LEU A 245 -12.78 2.47 14.10
CA LEU A 245 -13.78 3.54 14.17
C LEU A 245 -14.28 4.00 12.81
N VAL A 246 -13.55 3.70 11.72
CA VAL A 246 -13.94 4.10 10.37
C VAL A 246 -15.00 3.16 9.80
N LEU A 247 -15.04 1.89 10.24
CA LEU A 247 -16.03 0.92 9.76
C LEU A 247 -17.48 1.36 9.95
N PRO A 248 -17.94 1.79 11.15
CA PRO A 248 -19.30 2.26 11.32
C PRO A 248 -19.62 3.51 10.49
N LEU A 249 -18.63 4.36 10.20
CA LEU A 249 -18.81 5.52 9.32
C LEU A 249 -19.06 5.09 7.87
N TRP A 250 -18.33 4.11 7.37
CA TRP A 250 -18.54 3.56 6.03
C TRP A 250 -19.87 2.82 5.94
N LEU A 251 -20.19 1.95 6.90
CA LEU A 251 -21.48 1.25 6.94
C LEU A 251 -22.67 2.24 7.02
N GLY A 252 -22.55 3.25 7.86
CA GLY A 252 -23.55 4.31 7.98
C GLY A 252 -23.76 5.10 6.68
N LYS A 253 -22.65 5.35 5.93
CA LYS A 253 -22.71 5.98 4.60
C LYS A 253 -23.52 5.14 3.61
N GLU A 254 -23.33 3.81 3.58
CA GLU A 254 -24.05 2.93 2.66
C GLU A 254 -25.55 2.89 3.01
N VAL A 255 -25.89 2.78 4.31
CA VAL A 255 -27.29 2.82 4.76
C VAL A 255 -27.93 4.17 4.44
N PHE A 256 -27.23 5.29 4.71
CA PHE A 256 -27.74 6.62 4.39
C PHE A 256 -27.92 6.81 2.88
N GLY A 257 -26.96 6.33 2.07
CA GLY A 257 -27.06 6.39 0.61
C GLY A 257 -28.27 5.65 0.06
N TYR A 258 -28.57 4.49 0.61
CA TYR A 258 -29.74 3.70 0.20
C TYR A 258 -31.07 4.44 0.44
N PHE A 259 -31.22 5.12 1.57
CA PHE A 259 -32.49 5.79 1.89
C PHE A 259 -32.61 7.20 1.29
N PHE A 260 -31.49 7.88 1.01
CA PHE A 260 -31.49 9.29 0.64
C PHE A 260 -30.68 9.59 -0.65
N GLY A 261 -30.02 8.60 -1.23
CA GLY A 261 -29.34 8.74 -2.51
C GLY A 261 -30.33 8.66 -3.68
N SER A 262 -30.00 9.33 -4.77
CA SER A 262 -30.75 9.31 -6.03
C SER A 262 -29.98 8.68 -7.18
N ASP A 263 -28.90 7.96 -6.86
CA ASP A 263 -27.98 7.33 -7.80
C ASP A 263 -28.18 5.80 -7.83
N ASN A 264 -27.86 5.17 -8.96
CA ASN A 264 -27.99 3.72 -9.16
C ASN A 264 -26.81 2.96 -8.53
N ILE A 265 -26.51 3.22 -7.24
CA ILE A 265 -25.42 2.56 -6.51
C ILE A 265 -25.98 1.34 -5.76
N ALA A 266 -25.30 0.21 -5.88
CA ALA A 266 -25.65 -1.02 -5.17
C ALA A 266 -25.18 -0.96 -3.69
N TYR A 267 -25.80 -0.09 -2.90
CA TYR A 267 -25.43 0.18 -1.50
C TYR A 267 -25.40 -1.08 -0.64
N TRP A 268 -26.34 -2.01 -0.82
CA TRP A 268 -26.37 -3.26 -0.07
C TRP A 268 -25.26 -4.24 -0.47
N ALA A 269 -24.77 -4.16 -1.71
CA ALA A 269 -23.57 -4.90 -2.08
C ALA A 269 -22.33 -4.35 -1.35
N HIS A 270 -22.20 -3.04 -1.26
CA HIS A 270 -21.09 -2.41 -0.50
C HIS A 270 -21.17 -2.75 0.99
N PHE A 271 -22.35 -2.63 1.59
CA PHE A 271 -22.57 -2.99 2.99
C PHE A 271 -22.22 -4.46 3.26
N GLY A 272 -22.73 -5.37 2.43
CA GLY A 272 -22.46 -6.81 2.54
C GLY A 272 -20.96 -7.11 2.39
N GLY A 273 -20.30 -6.47 1.46
CA GLY A 273 -18.85 -6.55 1.26
C GLY A 273 -18.07 -6.12 2.51
N LEU A 274 -18.33 -4.91 3.02
CA LEU A 274 -17.69 -4.39 4.24
C LEU A 274 -17.80 -5.35 5.42
N VAL A 275 -19.02 -5.83 5.69
CA VAL A 275 -19.30 -6.76 6.81
C VAL A 275 -18.59 -8.09 6.60
N ALA A 276 -18.72 -8.68 5.41
CA ALA A 276 -18.15 -10.00 5.12
C ALA A 276 -16.62 -9.95 5.15
N GLY A 277 -16.00 -8.92 4.53
CA GLY A 277 -14.56 -8.73 4.53
C GLY A 277 -13.99 -8.57 5.94
N PHE A 278 -14.64 -7.74 6.77
CA PHE A 278 -14.26 -7.58 8.16
C PHE A 278 -14.39 -8.87 8.95
N ALA A 279 -15.58 -9.51 8.92
CA ALA A 279 -15.86 -10.69 9.72
C ALA A 279 -14.98 -11.88 9.34
N ALA A 280 -14.83 -12.17 8.03
CA ALA A 280 -14.00 -13.28 7.56
C ALA A 280 -12.53 -13.08 7.90
N THR A 281 -12.01 -11.86 7.78
CA THR A 281 -10.62 -11.55 8.13
C THR A 281 -10.40 -11.60 9.65
N ALA A 282 -11.30 -11.05 10.44
CA ALA A 282 -11.22 -11.13 11.90
C ALA A 282 -11.25 -12.60 12.39
N LEU A 283 -12.09 -13.45 11.78
CA LEU A 283 -12.12 -14.87 12.04
C LEU A 283 -10.81 -15.56 11.65
N LEU A 284 -10.26 -15.25 10.47
CA LEU A 284 -8.98 -15.80 10.02
C LEU A 284 -7.87 -15.47 11.02
N ILE A 285 -7.76 -14.20 11.44
CA ILE A 285 -6.75 -13.74 12.41
C ILE A 285 -6.93 -14.47 13.74
N ARG A 286 -8.16 -14.66 14.20
CA ARG A 286 -8.44 -15.37 15.45
C ARG A 286 -8.06 -16.85 15.40
N LEU A 287 -8.29 -17.52 14.27
CA LEU A 287 -8.03 -18.95 14.11
C LEU A 287 -6.57 -19.27 13.81
N ARG A 288 -5.83 -18.32 13.17
CA ARG A 288 -4.45 -18.52 12.73
C ARG A 288 -3.58 -17.27 13.01
N PRO A 289 -3.42 -16.86 14.27
CA PRO A 289 -2.74 -15.59 14.58
C PRO A 289 -1.29 -15.54 14.10
N ALA A 290 -0.56 -16.65 14.13
CA ALA A 290 0.86 -16.71 13.71
C ALA A 290 1.08 -16.64 12.19
N GLU A 291 0.08 -17.03 11.38
CA GLU A 291 0.18 -17.08 9.92
C GLU A 291 -0.52 -15.87 9.26
N ALA A 292 -1.43 -15.22 9.98
CA ALA A 292 -2.38 -14.29 9.40
C ALA A 292 -1.87 -12.85 9.26
N LEU A 293 -0.88 -12.44 10.02
CA LEU A 293 -0.43 -11.04 10.01
C LEU A 293 1.08 -10.95 9.80
N GLN A 294 1.47 -10.45 8.64
CA GLN A 294 2.82 -9.98 8.34
C GLN A 294 2.90 -8.44 8.46
N VAL A 295 2.05 -7.87 9.31
CA VAL A 295 2.09 -6.43 9.56
C VAL A 295 3.35 -6.15 10.36
N GLU A 296 4.35 -5.51 9.77
CA GLU A 296 5.36 -4.83 10.55
C GLU A 296 4.62 -3.93 11.55
N GLU A 297 4.89 -4.13 12.83
CA GLU A 297 4.39 -3.21 13.83
C GLU A 297 4.91 -1.82 13.44
N ASP A 298 4.02 -0.94 13.02
CA ASP A 298 4.27 0.49 13.07
C ASP A 298 4.38 0.85 14.57
N LEU A 299 5.49 0.45 15.17
CA LEU A 299 5.91 1.04 16.44
C LEU A 299 5.91 2.55 16.20
N PRO A 300 5.37 3.34 17.13
CA PRO A 300 5.49 4.79 17.01
C PRO A 300 6.97 5.07 16.68
N PRO A 301 7.24 5.94 15.70
CA PRO A 301 8.59 6.14 15.23
C PRO A 301 9.49 6.33 16.43
N SER A 302 10.58 5.59 16.49
CA SER A 302 11.51 5.66 17.59
C SER A 302 11.97 7.13 17.79
N PRO A 303 12.39 7.54 18.97
CA PRO A 303 12.93 8.89 19.18
C PRO A 303 14.02 9.24 18.17
N GLU A 304 14.77 8.23 17.72
CA GLU A 304 15.79 8.33 16.68
C GLU A 304 15.17 8.64 15.29
N GLN A 305 14.13 7.90 14.89
CA GLN A 305 13.41 8.14 13.64
C GLN A 305 12.74 9.51 13.61
N LEU A 306 12.15 9.94 14.74
CA LEU A 306 11.58 11.30 14.87
C LEU A 306 12.65 12.38 14.72
N ALA A 307 13.83 12.16 15.30
CA ALA A 307 14.95 13.09 15.17
C ALA A 307 15.44 13.18 13.72
N LEU A 308 15.60 12.04 13.03
CA LEU A 308 15.97 12.00 11.61
C LEU A 308 14.95 12.71 10.73
N ALA A 309 13.67 12.43 10.90
CA ALA A 309 12.58 13.07 10.14
C ALA A 309 12.56 14.61 10.36
N ARG A 310 12.81 15.06 11.59
CA ARG A 310 12.93 16.50 11.90
C ARG A 310 14.12 17.15 11.20
N ILE A 311 15.27 16.48 11.21
CA ILE A 311 16.48 16.96 10.53
C ILE A 311 16.25 17.07 9.03
N GLU A 312 15.68 16.04 8.40
CA GLU A 312 15.34 16.04 6.97
C GLU A 312 14.33 17.13 6.63
N SER A 313 13.32 17.34 7.47
CA SER A 313 12.36 18.43 7.27
C SER A 313 13.05 19.80 7.27
N LEU A 314 13.97 20.05 8.22
CA LEU A 314 14.73 21.29 8.27
C LEU A 314 15.62 21.47 7.03
N GLN A 315 16.26 20.40 6.55
CA GLN A 315 17.05 20.42 5.30
C GLN A 315 16.19 20.77 4.09
N ASN A 316 15.02 20.14 3.96
CA ASN A 316 14.09 20.36 2.83
C ASN A 316 13.54 21.80 2.80
N HIS A 317 13.48 22.47 3.97
CA HIS A 317 13.10 23.88 4.05
C HIS A 317 14.31 24.85 3.96
N GLY A 318 15.49 24.34 3.62
CA GLY A 318 16.69 25.16 3.47
C GLY A 318 17.32 25.65 4.78
N LYS A 319 16.85 25.19 5.94
CA LYS A 319 17.29 25.59 7.28
C LYS A 319 18.53 24.80 7.74
N LEU A 320 19.61 24.84 6.96
CA LEU A 320 20.77 23.98 7.17
C LEU A 320 21.45 24.16 8.52
N LEU A 321 21.49 25.39 9.07
CA LEU A 321 22.08 25.65 10.38
C LEU A 321 21.26 24.99 11.49
N GLU A 322 19.92 25.14 11.47
CA GLU A 322 19.03 24.51 12.42
C GLU A 322 19.09 22.97 12.31
N ALA A 323 19.18 22.44 11.09
CA ALA A 323 19.34 21.01 10.84
C ALA A 323 20.63 20.46 11.44
N GLY A 324 21.76 21.17 11.27
CA GLY A 324 23.05 20.80 11.86
C GLY A 324 23.02 20.81 13.40
N GLN A 325 22.39 21.81 14.00
CA GLN A 325 22.22 21.88 15.46
C GLN A 325 21.33 20.72 15.96
N ALA A 326 20.22 20.43 15.28
CA ALA A 326 19.34 19.33 15.60
C ALA A 326 20.04 17.97 15.49
N ALA A 327 20.83 17.75 14.43
CA ALA A 327 21.60 16.52 14.21
C ALA A 327 22.65 16.32 15.32
N ALA A 328 23.40 17.38 15.67
CA ALA A 328 24.38 17.32 16.76
C ALA A 328 23.74 17.08 18.13
N ALA A 329 22.54 17.61 18.38
CA ALA A 329 21.78 17.35 19.60
C ALA A 329 21.29 15.90 19.66
N ALA A 330 20.69 15.40 18.57
CA ALA A 330 20.19 14.03 18.45
C ALA A 330 21.31 13.00 18.59
N ALA A 331 22.47 13.20 17.94
CA ALA A 331 23.62 12.31 18.06
C ALA A 331 24.16 12.24 19.52
N ARG A 332 24.04 13.32 20.30
CA ARG A 332 24.38 13.28 21.73
C ARG A 332 23.36 12.53 22.59
N GLN A 333 22.08 12.60 22.23
CA GLN A 333 21.01 11.87 22.94
C GLN A 333 21.02 10.38 22.62
N HIS A 334 21.46 10.01 21.40
CA HIS A 334 21.53 8.64 20.89
C HIS A 334 22.95 8.29 20.44
N PRO A 335 23.93 8.15 21.37
CA PRO A 335 25.36 8.00 21.03
C PRO A 335 25.72 6.69 20.34
N GLY A 336 24.78 5.72 20.29
CA GLY A 336 24.93 4.47 19.53
C GLY A 336 24.37 4.50 18.12
N SER A 337 23.66 5.58 17.74
CA SER A 337 23.02 5.69 16.44
C SER A 337 24.02 6.15 15.38
N LEU A 338 24.43 5.23 14.51
CA LEU A 338 25.29 5.52 13.36
C LEU A 338 24.62 6.56 12.44
N ALA A 339 23.32 6.39 12.14
CA ALA A 339 22.58 7.24 11.23
C ALA A 339 22.55 8.72 11.67
N LEU A 340 22.31 8.99 12.97
CA LEU A 340 22.30 10.35 13.51
C LEU A 340 23.71 10.97 13.55
N ILE A 341 24.73 10.15 13.83
CA ILE A 341 26.11 10.59 13.85
C ILE A 341 26.57 10.94 12.42
N GLU A 342 26.28 10.08 11.44
CA GLU A 342 26.59 10.34 10.01
C GLU A 342 25.89 11.63 9.52
N LYS A 343 24.63 11.82 9.91
CA LYS A 343 23.88 13.03 9.56
C LYS A 343 24.50 14.30 10.19
N SER A 344 25.01 14.19 11.40
CA SER A 344 25.76 15.28 12.07
C SER A 344 27.08 15.58 11.35
N ILE A 345 27.81 14.55 10.89
CA ILE A 345 29.04 14.69 10.10
C ILE A 345 28.74 15.36 8.76
N GLU A 346 27.72 14.88 8.04
CA GLU A 346 27.29 15.42 6.75
C GLU A 346 27.03 16.93 6.83
N LEU A 347 26.20 17.34 7.80
CA LEU A 347 25.80 18.74 7.97
C LEU A 347 26.93 19.65 8.48
N SER A 348 27.91 19.10 9.19
CA SER A 348 29.09 19.85 9.67
C SER A 348 30.26 19.85 8.67
N ALA A 349 30.20 19.03 7.60
CA ALA A 349 31.30 18.87 6.62
C ALA A 349 31.58 20.14 5.78
N LEU A 350 30.67 21.12 5.78
CA LEU A 350 30.89 22.43 5.17
C LEU A 350 32.02 23.24 5.85
N ALA A 351 32.34 22.92 7.12
CA ALA A 351 33.44 23.51 7.86
C ALA A 351 34.27 22.38 8.52
N PRO A 352 35.13 21.67 7.76
CA PRO A 352 35.80 20.47 8.23
C PRO A 352 36.77 20.69 9.38
N ASP A 353 37.35 21.87 9.50
CA ASP A 353 38.20 22.27 10.64
C ASP A 353 37.43 22.89 11.82
N GLY A 354 36.09 22.97 11.67
CA GLY A 354 35.20 23.51 12.71
C GLY A 354 34.98 22.53 13.85
N GLU A 355 34.76 23.11 15.06
CA GLU A 355 34.55 22.35 16.28
C GLU A 355 33.36 21.36 16.20
N ALA A 356 32.30 21.74 15.47
CA ALA A 356 31.12 20.87 15.27
C ALA A 356 31.48 19.58 14.50
N HIS A 357 32.29 19.70 13.44
CA HIS A 357 32.75 18.56 12.67
C HIS A 357 33.68 17.66 13.47
N HIS A 358 34.63 18.24 14.20
CA HIS A 358 35.52 17.47 15.06
C HIS A 358 34.74 16.66 16.12
N ARG A 359 33.70 17.25 16.74
CA ARG A 359 32.84 16.54 17.71
C ARG A 359 32.01 15.45 17.06
N ALA A 360 31.46 15.68 15.90
CA ALA A 360 30.68 14.66 15.17
C ALA A 360 31.57 13.46 14.80
N CYS A 361 32.78 13.70 14.26
CA CYS A 361 33.73 12.64 13.96
C CYS A 361 34.20 11.91 15.23
N LEU A 362 34.41 12.61 16.35
CA LEU A 362 34.76 11.98 17.63
C LEU A 362 33.66 11.04 18.13
N ALA A 363 32.38 11.40 17.92
CA ALA A 363 31.24 10.54 18.23
C ALA A 363 31.26 9.25 17.38
N LEU A 364 31.56 9.35 16.08
CA LEU A 364 31.74 8.18 15.20
C LEU A 364 32.88 7.29 15.68
N PHE A 365 34.02 7.87 15.99
CA PHE A 365 35.21 7.13 16.45
C PHE A 365 34.98 6.42 17.81
N ALA A 366 34.08 6.96 18.62
CA ALA A 366 33.72 6.34 19.89
C ALA A 366 32.95 5.01 19.71
N LEU A 367 32.29 4.81 18.56
CA LEU A 367 31.60 3.53 18.23
C LEU A 367 32.59 2.35 18.13
N ALA A 368 33.89 2.60 17.86
CA ALA A 368 34.94 1.58 17.87
C ALA A 368 35.10 0.86 19.22
N LYS A 369 34.50 1.38 20.31
CA LYS A 369 34.49 0.74 21.64
C LYS A 369 33.56 -0.47 21.71
N SER A 370 32.52 -0.49 20.89
CA SER A 370 31.49 -1.52 20.90
C SER A 370 31.87 -2.65 19.91
N PRO A 371 32.16 -3.86 20.40
CA PRO A 371 32.57 -4.96 19.53
C PRO A 371 31.45 -5.43 18.58
N GLU A 372 30.19 -5.20 18.95
CA GLU A 372 29.00 -5.54 18.17
C GLU A 372 28.73 -4.58 17.00
N GLN A 373 29.30 -3.39 17.01
CA GLN A 373 29.17 -2.42 15.92
C GLN A 373 30.09 -2.77 14.77
N ASP A 374 29.55 -2.70 13.52
CA ASP A 374 30.37 -2.78 12.32
C ASP A 374 31.42 -1.67 12.31
N PHE A 375 32.68 -2.07 12.12
CA PHE A 375 33.79 -1.15 12.12
C PHE A 375 34.01 -0.47 10.76
N ALA A 376 33.48 -1.01 9.68
CA ALA A 376 33.72 -0.47 8.33
C ALA A 376 33.31 1.00 8.17
N PRO A 377 32.13 1.46 8.65
CA PRO A 377 31.77 2.89 8.62
C PRO A 377 32.71 3.77 9.44
N VAL A 378 33.16 3.29 10.61
CA VAL A 378 34.12 4.01 11.45
C VAL A 378 35.46 4.16 10.76
N ALA A 379 35.99 3.06 10.18
CA ALA A 379 37.25 3.07 9.43
C ALA A 379 37.21 4.02 8.24
N GLN A 380 36.09 4.02 7.49
CA GLN A 380 35.90 4.94 6.37
C GLN A 380 35.81 6.39 6.88
N GLY A 381 35.07 6.65 7.94
CA GLY A 381 34.98 7.96 8.55
C GLY A 381 36.32 8.51 9.05
N VAL A 382 37.22 7.66 9.53
CA VAL A 382 38.60 8.07 9.88
C VAL A 382 39.38 8.53 8.64
N ARG A 383 39.30 7.77 7.52
CA ARG A 383 39.96 8.14 6.26
C ARG A 383 39.43 9.44 5.70
N ASP A 384 38.11 9.60 5.68
CA ASP A 384 37.44 10.81 5.18
C ASP A 384 37.82 12.04 6.04
N TYR A 385 37.85 11.87 7.34
CA TYR A 385 38.25 12.92 8.28
C TYR A 385 39.71 13.36 8.05
N LEU A 386 40.62 12.39 7.87
CA LEU A 386 42.01 12.66 7.58
C LEU A 386 42.23 13.32 6.21
N GLY A 387 41.40 12.98 5.23
CA GLY A 387 41.45 13.57 3.87
C GLY A 387 40.91 15.00 3.78
N ARG A 388 40.01 15.39 4.70
CA ARG A 388 39.32 16.68 4.64
C ARG A 388 39.79 17.71 5.65
N THR A 389 40.43 17.28 6.74
CA THR A 389 40.76 18.15 7.89
C THR A 389 42.25 18.48 7.90
N SER A 390 42.58 19.76 7.94
CA SER A 390 43.97 20.22 8.01
C SER A 390 44.59 19.95 9.39
N ALA A 391 43.78 20.01 10.46
CA ALA A 391 44.21 19.79 11.84
C ALA A 391 43.31 18.74 12.51
N PRO A 392 43.64 17.44 12.51
CA PRO A 392 42.76 16.37 12.98
C PRO A 392 42.67 16.26 14.50
N ARG A 393 41.99 17.26 15.15
CA ARG A 393 41.86 17.36 16.62
C ARG A 393 41.08 16.21 17.24
N ALA A 394 40.16 15.57 16.53
CA ALA A 394 39.40 14.40 17.00
C ALA A 394 40.30 13.16 17.18
N LEU A 395 41.43 13.08 16.51
CA LEU A 395 42.40 11.99 16.62
C LEU A 395 43.39 12.24 17.74
N THR A 396 42.90 12.25 18.98
CA THR A 396 43.75 12.29 20.19
C THR A 396 44.55 10.98 20.29
N VAL A 397 45.58 10.96 21.14
CA VAL A 397 46.38 9.73 21.38
C VAL A 397 45.49 8.58 21.79
N LYS A 398 44.55 8.81 22.70
CA LYS A 398 43.59 7.79 23.17
C LYS A 398 42.68 7.30 22.03
N THR A 399 42.21 8.19 21.16
CA THR A 399 41.37 7.86 20.03
C THR A 399 42.17 7.05 18.98
N CYS A 400 43.38 7.47 18.65
CA CYS A 400 44.26 6.72 17.72
C CYS A 400 44.57 5.29 18.23
N LEU A 401 44.84 5.13 19.52
CA LEU A 401 45.11 3.79 20.11
C LEU A 401 43.85 2.90 20.05
N LEU A 402 42.70 3.44 20.37
CA LEU A 402 41.41 2.71 20.26
C LEU A 402 41.14 2.26 18.84
N LEU A 403 41.22 3.18 17.87
CA LEU A 403 40.97 2.90 16.46
C LEU A 403 42.00 1.92 15.88
N ALA A 404 43.30 2.08 16.20
CA ALA A 404 44.36 1.15 15.77
C ALA A 404 44.16 -0.26 16.33
N GLN A 405 43.72 -0.37 17.59
CA GLN A 405 43.41 -1.66 18.19
C GLN A 405 42.27 -2.34 17.49
N ARG A 406 41.16 -1.60 17.25
CA ARG A 406 39.98 -2.16 16.54
C ARG A 406 40.31 -2.51 15.10
N ALA A 407 41.02 -1.64 14.37
CA ALA A 407 41.48 -1.90 13.01
C ALA A 407 42.33 -3.16 12.92
N GLY A 408 43.22 -3.40 13.91
CA GLY A 408 44.04 -4.62 14.01
C GLY A 408 43.20 -5.88 14.20
N GLN A 409 42.10 -5.82 14.97
CA GLN A 409 41.15 -6.91 15.14
C GLN A 409 40.41 -7.24 13.85
N GLU A 410 40.02 -6.23 13.10
CA GLU A 410 39.32 -6.31 11.81
C GLU A 410 40.32 -6.55 10.62
N LYS A 411 41.61 -6.65 10.88
CA LYS A 411 42.70 -6.85 9.88
C LYS A 411 42.81 -5.71 8.86
N ASP A 412 42.36 -4.49 9.21
CA ASP A 412 42.56 -3.27 8.39
C ASP A 412 44.00 -2.73 8.66
N TRP A 413 45.00 -3.45 8.12
CA TRP A 413 46.39 -3.17 8.37
C TRP A 413 46.86 -1.82 7.82
N ALA A 414 46.24 -1.30 6.76
CA ALA A 414 46.56 0.00 6.21
C ALA A 414 46.19 1.12 7.19
N LEU A 415 45.02 1.02 7.84
CA LEU A 415 44.61 1.97 8.86
C LEU A 415 45.49 1.86 10.14
N VAL A 416 45.85 0.65 10.51
CA VAL A 416 46.81 0.42 11.63
C VAL A 416 48.12 1.15 11.38
N GLU A 417 48.70 1.00 10.17
CA GLU A 417 49.97 1.66 9.77
C GLU A 417 49.88 3.18 9.85
N ASP A 418 48.84 3.77 9.28
CA ASP A 418 48.64 5.24 9.29
C ASP A 418 48.51 5.79 10.72
N LEU A 419 47.67 5.15 11.54
CA LEU A 419 47.45 5.58 12.92
C LEU A 419 48.69 5.45 13.79
N LEU A 420 49.45 4.37 13.65
CA LEU A 420 50.75 4.16 14.34
C LEU A 420 51.78 5.17 13.89
N GLY A 421 51.88 5.46 12.58
CA GLY A 421 52.77 6.49 12.03
C GLY A 421 52.51 7.85 12.65
N ARG A 422 51.25 8.24 12.82
CA ARG A 422 50.86 9.48 13.44
C ARG A 422 51.18 9.55 14.93
N LEU A 423 51.08 8.43 15.64
CA LEU A 423 51.43 8.38 17.06
C LEU A 423 52.96 8.47 17.24
N VAL A 424 53.74 7.80 16.37
CA VAL A 424 55.21 7.90 16.38
C VAL A 424 55.67 9.31 16.03
N ALA A 425 55.11 9.96 15.02
CA ALA A 425 55.40 11.35 14.66
C ALA A 425 55.16 12.33 15.80
N ARG A 426 54.20 12.02 16.70
CA ARG A 426 53.93 12.77 17.94
C ARG A 426 54.77 12.35 19.14
N GLN A 427 55.80 11.56 18.89
CA GLN A 427 56.70 11.00 19.92
C GLN A 427 55.99 10.22 21.05
N GLN A 428 54.85 9.64 20.75
CA GLN A 428 54.10 8.85 21.72
C GLN A 428 54.67 7.45 21.83
N ARG A 429 54.67 6.93 23.03
CA ARG A 429 55.13 5.56 23.36
C ARG A 429 54.07 4.88 24.22
N HIS A 430 53.57 3.74 23.78
CA HIS A 430 52.58 2.96 24.53
C HIS A 430 52.74 1.45 24.21
N PRO A 431 52.63 0.54 25.22
CA PRO A 431 52.82 -0.90 25.01
C PRO A 431 51.96 -1.51 23.88
N LEU A 432 50.75 -0.99 23.68
CA LEU A 432 49.85 -1.40 22.60
C LEU A 432 50.46 -1.13 21.22
N MET A 433 51.14 0.03 21.04
CA MET A 433 51.76 0.37 19.76
C MET A 433 52.81 -0.68 19.34
N GLY A 434 53.66 -1.12 20.25
CA GLY A 434 54.66 -2.14 19.99
C GLY A 434 54.02 -3.47 19.55
N ARG A 435 52.96 -3.88 20.23
CA ARG A 435 52.20 -5.10 19.87
C ARG A 435 51.55 -5.01 18.50
N LEU A 436 50.90 -3.90 18.18
CA LEU A 436 50.25 -3.69 16.88
C LEU A 436 51.28 -3.57 15.75
N ALA A 437 52.39 -2.85 15.98
CA ALA A 437 53.47 -2.76 15.01
C ALA A 437 54.13 -4.12 14.73
N GLN A 438 54.33 -4.97 15.75
CA GLN A 438 54.81 -6.31 15.56
C GLN A 438 53.83 -7.19 14.77
N ALA A 439 52.55 -7.06 15.02
CA ALA A 439 51.52 -7.76 14.25
C ALA A 439 51.50 -7.33 12.77
N LEU A 440 51.70 -6.02 12.53
CA LEU A 440 51.81 -5.43 11.19
C LEU A 440 53.04 -5.98 10.44
N VAL A 441 54.23 -6.07 11.09
CA VAL A 441 55.43 -6.68 10.54
C VAL A 441 55.17 -8.13 10.13
N ASN A 442 54.56 -8.90 11.02
CA ASN A 442 54.24 -10.29 10.77
C ASN A 442 53.26 -10.47 9.59
N HIS A 443 52.28 -9.58 9.47
CA HIS A 443 51.35 -9.58 8.36
C HIS A 443 52.08 -9.35 7.02
N TYR A 444 52.83 -8.26 6.91
CA TYR A 444 53.51 -7.89 5.66
C TYR A 444 54.60 -8.93 5.24
N ARG A 445 55.30 -9.56 6.19
CA ARG A 445 56.22 -10.65 5.88
C ARG A 445 55.49 -11.85 5.31
N ARG A 446 54.32 -12.21 5.86
CA ARG A 446 53.52 -13.34 5.34
C ARG A 446 52.91 -13.05 3.96
N SER A 447 52.65 -11.79 3.65
CA SER A 447 52.12 -11.34 2.36
C SER A 447 53.25 -11.13 1.31
N GLY A 448 54.53 -11.28 1.67
CA GLY A 448 55.64 -11.03 0.77
C GLY A 448 55.95 -9.56 0.50
N GLU A 449 55.37 -8.63 1.29
CA GLU A 449 55.52 -7.19 1.13
C GLU A 449 56.72 -6.65 1.91
N GLU A 450 57.92 -7.04 1.51
CA GLU A 450 59.19 -6.76 2.25
C GLU A 450 59.42 -5.26 2.54
N GLU A 451 59.10 -4.36 1.62
CA GLU A 451 59.25 -2.92 1.84
C GLU A 451 58.34 -2.39 2.94
N LYS A 452 57.08 -2.82 2.96
CA LYS A 452 56.12 -2.45 4.00
C LYS A 452 56.52 -3.11 5.34
N ALA A 453 57.04 -4.33 5.33
CA ALA A 453 57.54 -5.00 6.52
C ALA A 453 58.73 -4.22 7.17
N ARG A 454 59.64 -3.66 6.35
CA ARG A 454 60.72 -2.78 6.87
C ARG A 454 60.16 -1.48 7.49
N ARG A 455 59.19 -0.83 6.85
CA ARG A 455 58.55 0.35 7.44
C ARG A 455 57.86 0.02 8.77
N ALA A 456 57.11 -1.07 8.82
CA ALA A 456 56.47 -1.55 10.05
C ALA A 456 57.45 -1.85 11.16
N LEU A 457 58.65 -2.39 10.81
CA LEU A 457 59.72 -2.64 11.77
C LEU A 457 60.28 -1.36 12.37
N ALA A 458 60.49 -0.32 11.54
CA ALA A 458 60.89 1.00 12.01
C ALA A 458 59.85 1.62 12.97
N LEU A 459 58.57 1.46 12.67
CA LEU A 459 57.50 1.87 13.59
C LEU A 459 57.53 1.09 14.92
N ALA A 460 57.84 -0.23 14.89
CA ALA A 460 57.94 -1.05 16.08
C ALA A 460 59.13 -0.64 16.95
N GLU A 461 60.23 -0.27 16.35
CA GLU A 461 61.41 0.25 17.09
C GLU A 461 61.18 1.59 17.74
N ALA A 462 60.54 2.53 16.96
CA ALA A 462 60.19 3.86 17.47
C ALA A 462 59.12 3.84 18.59
N ALA A 463 58.25 2.82 18.57
CA ALA A 463 57.19 2.61 19.56
C ALA A 463 57.67 1.93 20.86
N ARG A 464 58.90 1.43 20.94
CA ARG A 464 59.41 0.81 22.18
C ARG A 464 59.50 1.79 23.33
N PRO A 465 58.96 1.44 24.50
CA PRO A 465 59.20 2.24 25.70
C PRO A 465 60.70 2.39 25.93
N ALA A 466 61.14 3.61 26.35
CA ALA A 466 62.52 3.75 26.77
C ALA A 466 62.79 2.68 27.88
N ALA A 467 63.86 1.90 27.69
CA ALA A 467 64.27 0.97 28.76
C ALA A 467 64.34 1.75 30.05
N ALA A 468 63.59 1.31 31.09
CA ALA A 468 63.73 1.90 32.39
C ALA A 468 65.21 1.79 32.73
N ALA A 469 65.87 2.96 32.84
CA ALA A 469 67.24 2.97 33.38
C ALA A 469 67.16 2.38 34.79
N VAL A 470 67.79 1.22 34.94
CA VAL A 470 67.98 0.52 36.21
C VAL A 470 68.89 1.33 37.07
#